data_ffca22ce313233fb4227ac3972b7018e
#
_entry.id   ffca22ce313233fb4227ac3972b7018e
#
_cell.length_a   1.000
_cell.length_b   1.000
_cell.length_c   1.000
_cell.angle_alpha   90.00
_cell.angle_beta   90.00
_cell.angle_gamma   90.00
#
_symmetry.space_group_name_H-M   'P 1'
#
loop_
_entity.id
_entity.type
_entity.pdbx_description
1 polymer ?
#
loop_
_entity_poly.entity_id
_entity_poly.type
_entity_poly.pdbx_seq_one_letter_code
_entity_poly.pdbx_strand_id
1 'polypeptide(L)'
;MTVVITLLATVAACSFKTIYNKLDYLIPQYVEGMVTLDYVLEDKGEQSTLVLLNWHRNTQLQQYANWLQAIQQDVGPQLSDQKVEQRIVELDQFWQSLYSKINDEMAHLLPLLGNEQQQELFRNIAV
;
A
#
# COMPACT_ATOMS: atom_id res chain seq x y z
N MET A 1 14.16 -22.83 -20.58
CA MET A 1 12.90 -22.19 -20.14
C MET A 1 12.90 -21.89 -18.64
N THR A 2 13.25 -22.85 -17.79
CA THR A 2 13.30 -22.65 -16.33
C THR A 2 14.25 -21.54 -15.89
N VAL A 3 15.43 -21.42 -16.51
CA VAL A 3 16.42 -20.38 -16.19
C VAL A 3 15.91 -18.97 -16.52
N VAL A 4 15.19 -18.80 -17.63
CA VAL A 4 14.64 -17.51 -18.04
C VAL A 4 13.53 -17.07 -17.09
N ILE A 5 12.67 -18.00 -16.66
CA ILE A 5 11.58 -17.73 -15.68
C ILE A 5 12.18 -17.34 -14.33
N THR A 6 13.22 -18.04 -13.89
CA THR A 6 13.91 -17.74 -12.62
C THR A 6 14.59 -16.36 -12.69
N LEU A 7 15.23 -16.02 -13.81
CA LEU A 7 15.86 -14.71 -14.01
C LEU A 7 14.84 -13.57 -14.02
N LEU A 8 13.70 -13.75 -14.70
CA LEU A 8 12.60 -12.79 -14.71
C LEU A 8 11.99 -12.58 -13.31
N ALA A 9 11.82 -13.65 -12.54
CA ALA A 9 11.30 -13.58 -11.18
C ALA A 9 12.26 -12.83 -10.23
N THR A 10 13.57 -13.02 -10.37
CA THR A 10 14.57 -12.31 -9.55
C THR A 10 14.65 -10.84 -9.89
N VAL A 11 14.56 -10.46 -11.17
CA VAL A 11 14.56 -9.07 -11.60
C VAL A 11 13.29 -8.35 -11.13
N ALA A 12 12.13 -9.00 -11.22
CA ALA A 12 10.86 -8.44 -10.73
C ALA A 12 10.88 -8.23 -9.20
N ALA A 13 11.42 -9.17 -8.44
CA ALA A 13 11.54 -9.05 -6.99
C ALA A 13 12.48 -7.91 -6.56
N CYS A 14 13.61 -7.73 -7.25
CA CYS A 14 14.54 -6.63 -7.00
C CYS A 14 13.92 -5.27 -7.34
N SER A 15 13.17 -5.18 -8.44
CA SER A 15 12.47 -3.95 -8.85
C SER A 15 11.40 -3.56 -7.84
N PHE A 16 10.61 -4.52 -7.36
CA PHE A 16 9.55 -4.29 -6.37
C PHE A 16 10.14 -3.78 -5.04
N LYS A 17 11.19 -4.41 -4.53
CA LYS A 17 11.88 -3.96 -3.32
C LYS A 17 12.42 -2.53 -3.46
N THR A 18 12.97 -2.20 -4.60
CA THR A 18 13.51 -0.85 -4.87
C THR A 18 12.40 0.19 -4.88
N ILE A 19 11.27 -0.08 -5.53
CA ILE A 19 10.09 0.81 -5.55
C ILE A 19 9.52 0.95 -4.14
N TYR A 20 9.32 -0.16 -3.43
CA TYR A 20 8.79 -0.16 -2.07
C TYR A 20 9.65 0.68 -1.12
N ASN A 21 10.96 0.59 -1.22
CA ASN A 21 11.88 1.37 -0.38
C ASN A 21 11.94 2.86 -0.73
N LYS A 22 11.31 3.29 -1.82
CA LYS A 22 11.21 4.70 -2.25
C LYS A 22 9.79 5.27 -2.08
N LEU A 23 8.87 4.52 -1.51
CA LEU A 23 7.49 4.99 -1.32
C LEU A 23 7.40 6.20 -0.37
N ASP A 24 8.33 6.32 0.59
CA ASP A 24 8.48 7.49 1.45
C ASP A 24 8.73 8.78 0.68
N TYR A 25 9.35 8.71 -0.47
CA TYR A 25 9.56 9.81 -1.39
C TYR A 25 8.44 9.92 -2.44
N LEU A 26 8.00 8.80 -3.02
CA LEU A 26 7.06 8.78 -4.14
C LEU A 26 5.63 9.18 -3.72
N ILE A 27 5.18 8.79 -2.52
CA ILE A 27 3.83 9.11 -2.05
C ILE A 27 3.65 10.61 -1.83
N PRO A 28 4.54 11.33 -1.10
CA PRO A 28 4.45 12.78 -0.99
C PRO A 28 4.44 13.49 -2.34
N GLN A 29 5.31 13.11 -3.27
CA GLN A 29 5.35 13.70 -4.62
C GLN A 29 4.05 13.48 -5.41
N TYR A 30 3.43 12.32 -5.26
CA TYR A 30 2.14 12.05 -5.88
C TYR A 30 1.03 12.94 -5.30
N VAL A 31 1.04 13.13 -3.99
CA VAL A 31 0.09 14.03 -3.29
C VAL A 31 0.28 15.49 -3.70
N GLU A 32 1.53 15.96 -3.79
CA GLU A 32 1.86 17.30 -4.28
C GLU A 32 1.35 17.55 -5.71
N GLY A 33 1.32 16.53 -6.54
CA GLY A 33 0.70 16.58 -7.87
C GLY A 33 -0.83 16.73 -7.85
N MET A 34 -1.48 16.46 -6.71
CA MET A 34 -2.94 16.55 -6.55
C MET A 34 -3.40 17.80 -5.82
N VAL A 35 -2.58 18.36 -4.95
CA VAL A 35 -2.91 19.51 -4.13
C VAL A 35 -1.66 20.33 -3.82
N THR A 36 -1.78 21.65 -3.96
CA THR A 36 -0.71 22.57 -3.61
C THR A 36 -0.62 22.72 -2.09
N LEU A 37 0.47 22.24 -1.50
CA LEU A 37 0.72 22.30 -0.06
C LEU A 37 1.70 23.43 0.28
N ASP A 38 1.55 23.99 1.47
CA ASP A 38 2.60 24.79 2.07
C ASP A 38 3.61 23.89 2.80
N TYR A 39 4.76 24.45 3.16
CA TYR A 39 5.85 23.71 3.81
C TYR A 39 5.41 22.93 5.07
N VAL A 40 4.49 23.49 5.85
CA VAL A 40 4.01 22.83 7.11
C VAL A 40 3.16 21.62 6.78
N LEU A 41 2.32 21.71 5.75
CA LEU A 41 1.47 20.61 5.31
C LEU A 41 2.26 19.53 4.56
N GLU A 42 3.28 19.93 3.79
CA GLU A 42 4.24 18.99 3.19
C GLU A 42 4.92 18.14 4.26
N ASP A 43 5.52 18.76 5.28
CA ASP A 43 6.19 18.07 6.40
C ASP A 43 5.24 17.12 7.14
N LYS A 44 4.01 17.56 7.40
CA LYS A 44 2.97 16.68 8.01
C LYS A 44 2.59 15.51 7.11
N GLY A 45 2.48 15.71 5.82
CA GLY A 45 2.21 14.66 4.83
C GLY A 45 3.34 13.64 4.75
N GLU A 46 4.59 14.09 4.76
CA GLU A 46 5.77 13.20 4.83
C GLU A 46 5.78 12.40 6.13
N GLN A 47 5.53 13.02 7.27
CA GLN A 47 5.47 12.33 8.57
C GLN A 47 4.36 11.26 8.59
N SER A 48 3.15 11.57 8.11
CA SER A 48 2.07 10.59 8.00
C SER A 48 2.41 9.45 7.05
N THR A 49 3.09 9.74 5.94
CA THR A 49 3.58 8.71 5.02
C THR A 49 4.57 7.76 5.72
N LEU A 50 5.51 8.29 6.50
CA LEU A 50 6.45 7.47 7.28
C LEU A 50 5.74 6.61 8.33
N VAL A 51 4.74 7.16 9.02
CA VAL A 51 3.92 6.41 9.98
C VAL A 51 3.21 5.25 9.29
N LEU A 52 2.57 5.51 8.14
CA LEU A 52 1.87 4.49 7.37
C LEU A 52 2.83 3.39 6.88
N LEU A 53 3.97 3.76 6.31
CA LEU A 53 4.95 2.80 5.79
C LEU A 53 5.62 1.98 6.90
N ASN A 54 5.92 2.58 8.04
CA ASN A 54 6.46 1.86 9.19
C ASN A 54 5.43 0.86 9.75
N TRP A 55 4.17 1.26 9.88
CA TRP A 55 3.11 0.35 10.27
C TRP A 55 2.98 -0.81 9.28
N HIS A 56 2.91 -0.52 7.98
CA HIS A 56 2.78 -1.53 6.94
C HIS A 56 3.95 -2.52 6.96
N ARG A 57 5.17 -2.02 7.05
CA ARG A 57 6.39 -2.84 7.07
C ARG A 57 6.45 -3.74 8.30
N ASN A 58 6.10 -3.22 9.46
CA ASN A 58 6.26 -3.93 10.73
C ASN A 58 5.09 -4.86 11.07
N THR A 59 3.90 -4.63 10.49
CA THR A 59 2.71 -5.40 10.84
C THR A 59 2.12 -6.18 9.67
N GLN A 60 2.16 -5.66 8.45
CA GLN A 60 1.44 -6.24 7.31
C GLN A 60 2.30 -7.19 6.49
N LEU A 61 3.56 -6.86 6.22
CA LEU A 61 4.41 -7.68 5.34
C LEU A 61 4.59 -9.10 5.85
N GLN A 62 4.69 -9.31 7.16
CA GLN A 62 4.79 -10.65 7.74
C GLN A 62 3.49 -11.43 7.56
N GLN A 63 2.35 -10.78 7.68
CA GLN A 63 1.04 -11.41 7.43
C GLN A 63 0.89 -11.83 5.97
N TYR A 64 1.32 -10.98 5.03
CA TYR A 64 1.32 -11.33 3.60
C TYR A 64 2.23 -12.52 3.29
N ALA A 65 3.41 -12.56 3.89
CA ALA A 65 4.32 -13.69 3.73
C ALA A 65 3.70 -15.00 4.25
N ASN A 66 3.07 -14.97 5.42
CA ASN A 66 2.37 -16.13 6.00
C ASN A 66 1.20 -16.57 5.12
N TRP A 67 0.44 -15.62 4.58
CA TRP A 67 -0.67 -15.89 3.67
C TRP A 67 -0.22 -16.55 2.37
N LEU A 68 0.88 -16.06 1.77
CA LEU A 68 1.48 -16.67 0.58
C LEU A 68 1.97 -18.09 0.84
N GLN A 69 2.58 -18.34 2.01
CA GLN A 69 2.97 -19.70 2.43
C GLN A 69 1.77 -20.63 2.58
N ALA A 70 0.67 -20.12 3.14
CA ALA A 70 -0.55 -20.89 3.28
C ALA A 70 -1.18 -21.23 1.91
N ILE A 71 -1.19 -20.29 0.96
CA ILE A 71 -1.60 -20.57 -0.43
C ILE A 71 -0.72 -21.65 -1.05
N GLN A 72 0.60 -21.55 -0.87
CA GLN A 72 1.53 -22.55 -1.39
C GLN A 72 1.26 -23.94 -0.84
N GLN A 73 0.87 -24.06 0.42
CA GLN A 73 0.49 -25.34 1.05
C GLN A 73 -0.86 -25.85 0.57
N ASP A 74 -1.79 -24.96 0.22
CA ASP A 74 -3.13 -25.32 -0.25
C ASP A 74 -3.12 -25.83 -1.70
N VAL A 75 -2.12 -25.42 -2.50
CA VAL A 75 -1.98 -25.85 -3.90
C VAL A 75 -1.65 -27.35 -3.97
N GLY A 76 -2.55 -28.12 -4.57
CA GLY A 76 -2.37 -29.56 -4.73
C GLY A 76 -3.71 -30.30 -4.81
N PRO A 77 -3.69 -31.65 -4.71
CA PRO A 77 -4.90 -32.46 -4.83
C PRO A 77 -5.99 -32.17 -3.77
N GLN A 78 -5.59 -31.57 -2.64
CA GLN A 78 -6.49 -31.19 -1.55
C GLN A 78 -7.06 -29.77 -1.69
N LEU A 79 -6.78 -29.07 -2.77
CA LEU A 79 -7.35 -27.75 -3.00
C LEU A 79 -8.87 -27.85 -3.15
N SER A 80 -9.60 -27.06 -2.39
CA SER A 80 -11.06 -27.01 -2.40
C SER A 80 -11.54 -25.57 -2.55
N ASP A 81 -12.79 -25.41 -3.02
CA ASP A 81 -13.43 -24.09 -3.14
C ASP A 81 -13.45 -23.37 -1.80
N GLN A 82 -13.68 -24.08 -0.70
CA GLN A 82 -13.66 -23.51 0.65
C GLN A 82 -12.30 -22.92 1.01
N LYS A 83 -11.19 -23.56 0.63
CA LYS A 83 -9.84 -23.02 0.88
C LYS A 83 -9.59 -21.76 0.04
N VAL A 84 -10.02 -21.77 -1.22
CA VAL A 84 -9.91 -20.58 -2.09
C VAL A 84 -10.71 -19.42 -1.51
N GLU A 85 -11.95 -19.66 -1.11
CA GLU A 85 -12.81 -18.65 -0.48
C GLU A 85 -12.17 -18.08 0.80
N GLN A 86 -11.62 -18.94 1.65
CA GLN A 86 -10.90 -18.52 2.86
C GLN A 86 -9.75 -17.56 2.52
N ARG A 87 -8.93 -17.88 1.50
CA ARG A 87 -7.80 -17.02 1.09
C ARG A 87 -8.26 -15.68 0.53
N ILE A 88 -9.40 -15.65 -0.16
CA ILE A 88 -10.00 -14.41 -0.66
C ILE A 88 -10.49 -13.53 0.50
N VAL A 89 -11.14 -14.11 1.50
CA VAL A 89 -11.58 -13.38 2.71
C VAL A 89 -10.37 -12.79 3.47
N GLU A 90 -9.30 -13.55 3.62
CA GLU A 90 -8.07 -13.07 4.26
C GLU A 90 -7.44 -11.90 3.47
N LEU A 91 -7.43 -11.96 2.14
CA LEU A 91 -6.96 -10.87 1.28
C LEU A 91 -7.83 -9.62 1.47
N ASP A 92 -9.15 -9.77 1.53
CA ASP A 92 -10.06 -8.65 1.81
C ASP A 92 -9.77 -8.01 3.17
N GLN A 93 -9.48 -8.79 4.19
CA GLN A 93 -9.09 -8.28 5.52
C GLN A 93 -7.79 -7.45 5.46
N PHE A 94 -6.82 -7.81 4.62
CA PHE A 94 -5.63 -6.97 4.41
C PHE A 94 -5.97 -5.63 3.78
N TRP A 95 -6.84 -5.61 2.78
CA TRP A 95 -7.34 -4.36 2.19
C TRP A 95 -8.08 -3.50 3.20
N GLN A 96 -8.95 -4.09 4.01
CA GLN A 96 -9.68 -3.39 5.07
C GLN A 96 -8.72 -2.75 6.09
N SER A 97 -7.68 -3.49 6.51
CA SER A 97 -6.65 -2.98 7.42
C SER A 97 -5.88 -1.81 6.81
N LEU A 98 -5.51 -1.90 5.53
CA LEU A 98 -4.81 -0.84 4.82
C LEU A 98 -5.67 0.42 4.68
N TYR A 99 -6.92 0.27 4.24
CA TYR A 99 -7.86 1.40 4.13
C TYR A 99 -8.13 2.06 5.48
N SER A 100 -8.31 1.27 6.54
CA SER A 100 -8.49 1.81 7.88
C SER A 100 -7.30 2.68 8.29
N LYS A 101 -6.08 2.18 8.10
CA LYS A 101 -4.87 2.93 8.46
C LYS A 101 -4.68 4.18 7.62
N ILE A 102 -4.96 4.14 6.32
CA ILE A 102 -4.93 5.31 5.43
C ILE A 102 -5.97 6.34 5.89
N ASN A 103 -7.19 5.90 6.21
CA ASN A 103 -8.25 6.79 6.67
C ASN A 103 -7.90 7.47 8.00
N ASP A 104 -7.24 6.76 8.92
CA ASP A 104 -6.77 7.35 10.18
C ASP A 104 -5.77 8.49 9.92
N GLU A 105 -4.78 8.28 9.03
CA GLU A 105 -3.81 9.32 8.67
C GLU A 105 -4.48 10.49 7.93
N MET A 106 -5.39 10.21 6.99
CA MET A 106 -6.13 11.23 6.27
C MET A 106 -7.05 12.07 7.17
N ALA A 107 -7.66 11.44 8.18
CA ALA A 107 -8.50 12.13 9.16
C ALA A 107 -7.72 13.19 9.97
N HIS A 108 -6.41 13.03 10.11
CA HIS A 108 -5.53 14.02 10.73
C HIS A 108 -5.10 15.13 9.77
N LEU A 109 -4.95 14.83 8.49
CA LEU A 109 -4.42 15.76 7.49
C LEU A 109 -5.50 16.62 6.82
N LEU A 110 -6.63 16.02 6.42
CA LEU A 110 -7.69 16.72 5.67
C LEU A 110 -8.23 17.97 6.36
N PRO A 111 -8.44 17.98 7.69
CA PRO A 111 -8.92 19.20 8.37
C PRO A 111 -7.93 20.36 8.37
N LEU A 112 -6.66 20.09 8.06
CA LEU A 112 -5.61 21.12 8.01
C LEU A 112 -5.57 21.86 6.66
N LEU A 113 -6.21 21.28 5.62
CA LEU A 113 -6.31 21.90 4.30
C LEU A 113 -7.28 23.08 4.32
N GLY A 114 -6.87 24.19 3.72
CA GLY A 114 -7.77 25.32 3.44
C GLY A 114 -8.83 24.96 2.39
N ASN A 115 -9.89 25.78 2.30
CA ASN A 115 -11.00 25.52 1.38
C ASN A 115 -10.56 25.38 -0.09
N GLU A 116 -9.60 26.19 -0.53
CA GLU A 116 -9.06 26.14 -1.90
C GLU A 116 -8.30 24.84 -2.15
N GLN A 117 -7.47 24.41 -1.19
CA GLN A 117 -6.73 23.15 -1.26
C GLN A 117 -7.67 21.94 -1.26
N GLN A 118 -8.72 21.96 -0.45
CA GLN A 118 -9.74 20.89 -0.47
C GLN A 118 -10.42 20.80 -1.83
N GLN A 119 -10.81 21.94 -2.43
CA GLN A 119 -11.41 21.95 -3.75
C GLN A 119 -10.44 21.49 -4.85
N GLU A 120 -9.17 21.90 -4.77
CA GLU A 120 -8.12 21.43 -5.68
C GLU A 120 -7.97 19.91 -5.61
N LEU A 121 -7.82 19.35 -4.41
CA LEU A 121 -7.70 17.92 -4.18
C LEU A 121 -8.90 17.16 -4.75
N PHE A 122 -10.12 17.57 -4.44
CA PHE A 122 -11.33 16.90 -4.94
C PHE A 122 -11.47 16.97 -6.46
N ARG A 123 -11.10 18.09 -7.09
CA ARG A 123 -11.07 18.19 -8.55
C ARG A 123 -10.09 17.19 -9.18
N ASN A 124 -8.92 17.02 -8.58
CA ASN A 124 -7.85 16.18 -9.12
C ASN A 124 -8.07 14.68 -8.85
N ILE A 125 -8.82 14.31 -7.80
CA ILE A 125 -9.22 12.92 -7.53
C ILE A 125 -10.38 12.48 -8.44
N ALA A 126 -11.28 13.39 -8.81
CA ALA A 126 -12.50 13.08 -9.58
C ALA A 126 -12.29 12.84 -11.08
N VAL A 127 -11.05 12.77 -11.56
CA VAL A 127 -10.71 12.57 -12.99
C VAL A 127 -10.63 11.10 -13.38
#